data_4b4528640c56988f2fe31fa5d3348e0b
#
_entry.id   4b4528640c56988f2fe31fa5d3348e0b
#
_cell.length_a   1.000
_cell.length_b   1.000
_cell.length_c   1.000
_cell.angle_alpha   90.00
_cell.angle_beta   90.00
_cell.angle_gamma   90.00
#
_symmetry.space_group_name_H-M   'P 1'
#
loop_
_entity.id
_entity.type
_entity.pdbx_description
1 polymer ?
#
loop_
_entity_poly.entity_id
_entity_poly.type
_entity_poly.pdbx_seq_one_letter_code
_entity_poly.pdbx_strand_id
1 'polypeptide(L)'
;MSEEILTAETETRANFITHIIDEDLASGKHNNVYTRFPPEPNGYLHIGHAKSICLNFGIAQEYKGKCNLRFDDTNPVKEDVEYVDSIKQDVEWLGFKWEGEPRYASDYFDQLYGYAIELINKGLAYVDELSPEEMREYRGTLTEPGKNSPYRDRSVEENLALFEKMKNGEFEEGKACLRAKIDMASPFIVMRDPVIYRVKFASHHQTGDKWCIYPMYDFTHCISDAIERITHSICTLEFQDNRRLYDWVLENISIERPLPHQYEFSRLNLEGTLTSKRKLLKLVTDGIVDGWNDPRMPTISGLRRRGYTPAALREFCRRIGVTKQDNVVEYSALEACIREDLNDNAPRAMAVINPVRVVIENFGEKEILKAPNHPNRPELGERDLPFTRELYIDEADFREEANKQYKRLVLGKEVRLRNAYVIKAERVEKDASGQITTIFCTYDPDTLGKNPADGRKVKGVIHWVSAEDNKPAEFRIYDRLFTVPNPGAEDDINAVLNPESLVVKHGFVEPSLVNAKAEQGYQFEREGYYCLDSKDGSADNLVFNLTVSLKESVAF
;
A
#
# COMPACT_ATOMS: atom_id res chain seq x y z
N MET A 1 -2.34 -7.48 -23.34
CA MET A 1 -1.96 -8.43 -22.30
C MET A 1 -2.82 -8.11 -21.09
N SER A 2 -3.84 -8.63 -20.93
CA SER A 2 -4.87 -9.47 -21.41
C SER A 2 -5.51 -10.21 -20.25
N GLU A 3 -6.73 -10.33 -20.39
CA GLU A 3 -7.71 -10.93 -19.48
C GLU A 3 -7.33 -12.31 -18.90
N GLU A 4 -6.31 -12.98 -19.42
CA GLU A 4 -5.89 -14.30 -18.94
C GLU A 4 -5.08 -14.32 -17.64
N ILE A 5 -4.49 -13.19 -17.23
CA ILE A 5 -3.76 -13.12 -15.95
C ILE A 5 -4.71 -12.88 -14.76
N LEU A 6 -5.92 -12.43 -15.03
CA LEU A 6 -6.95 -12.14 -14.01
C LEU A 6 -7.77 -13.37 -13.59
N THR A 7 -7.65 -14.50 -14.27
CA THR A 7 -8.47 -15.69 -14.00
C THR A 7 -7.77 -16.81 -13.23
N ALA A 8 -6.48 -16.69 -12.97
CA ALA A 8 -5.76 -17.62 -12.13
C ALA A 8 -5.56 -17.00 -10.76
N GLU A 9 -6.31 -17.49 -9.77
CA GLU A 9 -5.96 -17.45 -8.36
C GLU A 9 -6.35 -16.23 -7.53
N THR A 10 -7.65 -16.07 -7.34
CA THR A 10 -8.10 -15.54 -6.05
C THR A 10 -9.05 -16.55 -5.40
N GLU A 11 -8.56 -17.74 -5.13
CA GLU A 11 -9.20 -18.55 -4.10
C GLU A 11 -8.94 -17.86 -2.76
N THR A 12 -9.88 -17.00 -2.35
CA THR A 12 -9.88 -16.49 -0.99
C THR A 12 -9.99 -17.70 -0.07
N ARG A 13 -9.05 -17.80 0.87
CA ARG A 13 -9.14 -18.85 1.89
C ARG A 13 -10.49 -18.72 2.60
N ALA A 14 -11.16 -19.84 2.82
CA ALA A 14 -12.39 -19.87 3.62
C ALA A 14 -12.16 -19.16 4.96
N ASN A 15 -13.07 -18.26 5.32
CA ASN A 15 -13.03 -17.47 6.54
C ASN A 15 -14.45 -17.27 7.06
N PHE A 16 -14.60 -16.62 8.22
CA PHE A 16 -15.93 -16.42 8.80
C PHE A 16 -16.86 -15.58 7.92
N ILE A 17 -16.34 -14.65 7.11
CA ILE A 17 -17.14 -13.83 6.19
C ILE A 17 -17.67 -14.68 5.04
N THR A 18 -16.81 -15.50 4.43
CA THR A 18 -17.27 -16.40 3.36
C THR A 18 -18.29 -17.42 3.86
N HIS A 19 -18.16 -17.91 5.09
CA HIS A 19 -19.18 -18.77 5.71
C HIS A 19 -20.53 -18.05 5.84
N ILE A 20 -20.54 -16.80 6.27
CA ILE A 20 -21.76 -15.99 6.37
C ILE A 20 -22.39 -15.79 4.98
N ILE A 21 -21.58 -15.47 3.98
CA ILE A 21 -22.05 -15.29 2.61
C ILE A 21 -22.68 -16.58 2.06
N ASP A 22 -22.00 -17.71 2.26
CA ASP A 22 -22.50 -19.02 1.82
C ASP A 22 -23.85 -19.36 2.47
N GLU A 23 -24.01 -19.09 3.76
CA GLU A 23 -25.28 -19.27 4.49
C GLU A 23 -26.38 -18.34 3.96
N ASP A 24 -26.05 -17.07 3.69
CA ASP A 24 -27.00 -16.09 3.18
C ASP A 24 -27.50 -16.44 1.78
N LEU A 25 -26.63 -16.95 0.93
CA LEU A 25 -26.99 -17.43 -0.40
C LEU A 25 -27.82 -18.71 -0.33
N ALA A 26 -27.44 -19.66 0.51
CA ALA A 26 -28.14 -20.95 0.69
C ALA A 26 -29.55 -20.76 1.25
N SER A 27 -29.73 -19.82 2.19
CA SER A 27 -31.03 -19.54 2.82
C SER A 27 -31.95 -18.64 1.96
N GLY A 28 -31.42 -18.06 0.88
CA GLY A 28 -32.16 -17.11 0.04
C GLY A 28 -32.29 -15.72 0.65
N LYS A 29 -31.58 -15.41 1.75
CA LYS A 29 -31.54 -14.06 2.33
C LYS A 29 -31.03 -13.04 1.30
N HIS A 30 -30.03 -13.41 0.52
CA HIS A 30 -29.53 -12.69 -0.63
C HIS A 30 -29.40 -13.62 -1.83
N ASN A 31 -29.64 -13.13 -3.04
CA ASN A 31 -29.51 -13.87 -4.30
C ASN A 31 -28.21 -13.54 -5.04
N ASN A 32 -27.49 -12.55 -4.58
CA ASN A 32 -26.24 -12.06 -5.16
C ASN A 32 -25.33 -11.55 -4.04
N VAL A 33 -24.08 -11.26 -4.40
CA VAL A 33 -23.10 -10.66 -3.49
C VAL A 33 -22.70 -9.30 -4.03
N TYR A 34 -22.89 -8.27 -3.22
CA TYR A 34 -22.56 -6.90 -3.58
C TYR A 34 -21.84 -6.26 -2.39
N THR A 35 -20.57 -5.90 -2.60
CA THR A 35 -19.72 -5.26 -1.60
C THR A 35 -19.34 -3.85 -2.03
N ARG A 36 -18.60 -3.13 -1.21
CA ARG A 36 -18.07 -1.82 -1.54
C ARG A 36 -16.78 -1.53 -0.77
N PHE A 37 -15.95 -0.70 -1.37
CA PHE A 37 -14.83 -0.05 -0.71
C PHE A 37 -15.17 1.44 -0.57
N PRO A 38 -15.35 1.95 0.69
CA PRO A 38 -15.89 3.29 0.94
C PRO A 38 -14.84 4.24 1.54
N PRO A 39 -13.76 4.61 0.84
CA PRO A 39 -12.73 5.46 1.42
C PRO A 39 -13.19 6.91 1.59
N GLU A 40 -12.72 7.56 2.66
CA GLU A 40 -12.81 9.01 2.76
C GLU A 40 -11.76 9.65 1.84
N PRO A 41 -12.13 10.61 0.95
CA PRO A 41 -11.17 11.25 0.07
C PRO A 41 -10.39 12.37 0.78
N ASN A 42 -9.76 12.04 1.90
CA ASN A 42 -9.08 12.97 2.80
C ASN A 42 -7.59 12.65 3.02
N GLY A 43 -7.03 11.74 2.24
CA GLY A 43 -5.64 11.32 2.33
C GLY A 43 -5.28 10.23 1.35
N TYR A 44 -4.01 9.87 1.33
CA TYR A 44 -3.50 8.76 0.52
C TYR A 44 -3.78 7.42 1.20
N LEU A 45 -4.08 6.41 0.41
CA LEU A 45 -4.25 5.05 0.90
C LEU A 45 -2.91 4.47 1.35
N HIS A 46 -2.96 3.66 2.40
CA HIS A 46 -1.80 2.93 2.91
C HIS A 46 -2.03 1.41 2.85
N ILE A 47 -1.04 0.63 3.25
CA ILE A 47 -1.08 -0.83 3.15
C ILE A 47 -2.26 -1.46 3.89
N GLY A 48 -2.73 -0.85 4.97
CA GLY A 48 -3.94 -1.30 5.67
C GLY A 48 -5.18 -1.27 4.79
N HIS A 49 -5.31 -0.27 3.94
CA HIS A 49 -6.40 -0.17 2.97
C HIS A 49 -6.31 -1.25 1.89
N ALA A 50 -5.08 -1.69 1.54
CA ALA A 50 -4.90 -2.76 0.56
C ALA A 50 -5.59 -4.05 1.02
N LYS A 51 -5.56 -4.37 2.31
CA LYS A 51 -6.28 -5.52 2.86
C LYS A 51 -7.79 -5.40 2.65
N SER A 52 -8.38 -4.24 2.94
CA SER A 52 -9.81 -3.98 2.73
C SER A 52 -10.20 -4.04 1.26
N ILE A 53 -9.37 -3.48 0.39
CA ILE A 53 -9.58 -3.51 -1.06
C ILE A 53 -9.56 -4.96 -1.57
N CYS A 54 -8.53 -5.71 -1.23
CA CYS A 54 -8.40 -7.12 -1.64
C CYS A 54 -9.56 -7.97 -1.12
N LEU A 55 -10.03 -7.72 0.10
CA LEU A 55 -11.14 -8.45 0.69
C LEU A 55 -12.47 -8.14 -0.04
N ASN A 56 -12.82 -6.87 -0.16
CA ASN A 56 -14.10 -6.47 -0.75
C ASN A 56 -14.19 -6.80 -2.24
N PHE A 57 -13.17 -6.47 -3.01
CA PHE A 57 -13.12 -6.79 -4.44
C PHE A 57 -12.91 -8.29 -4.67
N GLY A 58 -12.11 -8.95 -3.84
CA GLY A 58 -11.86 -10.39 -3.93
C GLY A 58 -13.13 -11.21 -3.69
N ILE A 59 -13.93 -10.86 -2.69
CA ILE A 59 -15.23 -11.48 -2.43
C ILE A 59 -16.17 -11.31 -3.63
N ALA A 60 -16.26 -10.11 -4.19
CA ALA A 60 -17.08 -9.85 -5.36
C ALA A 60 -16.66 -10.75 -6.53
N GLN A 61 -15.36 -10.90 -6.78
CA GLN A 61 -14.85 -11.77 -7.85
C GLN A 61 -15.16 -13.25 -7.59
N GLU A 62 -14.93 -13.73 -6.38
CA GLU A 62 -15.16 -15.15 -6.00
C GLU A 62 -16.61 -15.56 -6.17
N TYR A 63 -17.54 -14.70 -5.78
CA TYR A 63 -18.97 -14.97 -5.85
C TYR A 63 -19.64 -14.46 -7.14
N LYS A 64 -18.85 -14.02 -8.11
CA LYS A 64 -19.35 -13.42 -9.38
C LYS A 64 -20.32 -12.28 -9.15
N GLY A 65 -20.05 -11.52 -8.11
CA GLY A 65 -20.83 -10.35 -7.70
C GLY A 65 -20.20 -9.05 -8.17
N LYS A 66 -20.48 -8.00 -7.44
CA LYS A 66 -20.05 -6.64 -7.76
C LYS A 66 -19.43 -5.97 -6.53
N CYS A 67 -18.53 -5.02 -6.77
CA CYS A 67 -17.98 -4.17 -5.73
C CYS A 67 -17.98 -2.72 -6.19
N ASN A 68 -18.60 -1.84 -5.41
CA ASN A 68 -18.59 -0.40 -5.66
C ASN A 68 -17.36 0.26 -5.06
N LEU A 69 -16.88 1.31 -5.72
CA LEU A 69 -16.03 2.32 -5.12
C LEU A 69 -16.95 3.50 -4.76
N ARG A 70 -17.08 3.78 -3.46
CA ARG A 70 -17.89 4.90 -2.96
C ARG A 70 -17.03 5.80 -2.08
N PHE A 71 -16.85 7.03 -2.50
CA PHE A 71 -16.16 8.03 -1.68
C PHE A 71 -17.09 8.50 -0.56
N ASP A 72 -16.66 8.34 0.68
CA ASP A 72 -17.34 8.89 1.84
C ASP A 72 -16.94 10.37 1.99
N ASP A 73 -17.63 11.23 1.28
CA ASP A 73 -17.37 12.65 1.20
C ASP A 73 -18.38 13.48 2.01
N THR A 74 -18.69 13.04 3.22
CA THR A 74 -19.62 13.73 4.13
C THR A 74 -19.01 14.94 4.82
N ASN A 75 -17.67 15.05 4.88
CA ASN A 75 -16.99 16.15 5.55
C ASN A 75 -16.43 17.16 4.54
N PRO A 76 -17.07 18.34 4.37
CA PRO A 76 -16.72 19.28 3.31
C PRO A 76 -15.32 19.93 3.47
N VAL A 77 -14.76 19.94 4.67
CA VAL A 77 -13.49 20.65 4.94
C VAL A 77 -12.23 19.79 4.79
N LYS A 78 -12.37 18.49 4.55
CA LYS A 78 -11.23 17.55 4.52
C LYS A 78 -11.02 16.87 3.17
N GLU A 79 -11.83 17.18 2.18
CA GLU A 79 -11.92 16.41 0.95
C GLU A 79 -11.27 17.15 -0.22
N ASP A 80 -10.48 16.43 -1.04
CA ASP A 80 -9.73 16.99 -2.16
C ASP A 80 -9.78 16.03 -3.36
N VAL A 81 -9.84 16.61 -4.56
CA VAL A 81 -9.80 15.89 -5.84
C VAL A 81 -8.52 15.10 -6.01
N GLU A 82 -7.38 15.60 -5.50
CA GLU A 82 -6.09 14.90 -5.51
C GLU A 82 -6.21 13.51 -4.86
N TYR A 83 -6.89 13.43 -3.71
CA TYR A 83 -7.06 12.16 -3.02
C TYR A 83 -8.00 11.22 -3.76
N VAL A 84 -9.05 11.75 -4.37
CA VAL A 84 -9.97 10.96 -5.21
C VAL A 84 -9.20 10.28 -6.35
N ASP A 85 -8.40 11.04 -7.08
CA ASP A 85 -7.63 10.52 -8.20
C ASP A 85 -6.57 9.50 -7.76
N SER A 86 -5.90 9.75 -6.65
CA SER A 86 -4.92 8.82 -6.08
C SER A 86 -5.58 7.50 -5.65
N ILE A 87 -6.74 7.55 -5.02
CA ILE A 87 -7.48 6.37 -4.58
C ILE A 87 -7.92 5.52 -5.79
N LYS A 88 -8.45 6.15 -6.83
CA LYS A 88 -8.81 5.44 -8.07
C LYS A 88 -7.61 4.74 -8.68
N GLN A 89 -6.49 5.43 -8.78
CA GLN A 89 -5.26 4.88 -9.32
C GLN A 89 -4.77 3.69 -8.50
N ASP A 90 -4.83 3.77 -7.18
CA ASP A 90 -4.38 2.71 -6.29
C ASP A 90 -5.23 1.45 -6.41
N VAL A 91 -6.55 1.58 -6.48
CA VAL A 91 -7.47 0.45 -6.68
C VAL A 91 -7.20 -0.25 -8.01
N GLU A 92 -7.06 0.52 -9.09
CA GLU A 92 -6.75 0.01 -10.42
C GLU A 92 -5.38 -0.67 -10.46
N TRP A 93 -4.38 -0.07 -9.84
CA TRP A 93 -3.04 -0.64 -9.78
C TRP A 93 -3.01 -1.96 -9.02
N LEU A 94 -3.80 -2.12 -7.96
CA LEU A 94 -3.93 -3.39 -7.25
C LEU A 94 -4.58 -4.49 -8.09
N GLY A 95 -5.12 -4.14 -9.26
CA GLY A 95 -5.71 -5.09 -10.22
C GLY A 95 -7.21 -5.25 -10.11
N PHE A 96 -7.90 -4.29 -9.50
CA PHE A 96 -9.35 -4.35 -9.29
C PHE A 96 -10.08 -3.30 -10.11
N LYS A 97 -11.33 -3.61 -10.41
CA LYS A 97 -12.23 -2.75 -11.15
C LYS A 97 -13.56 -2.65 -10.40
N TRP A 98 -13.98 -1.42 -10.12
CA TRP A 98 -15.29 -1.18 -9.49
C TRP A 98 -16.43 -1.25 -10.51
N GLU A 99 -17.62 -1.47 -9.98
CA GLU A 99 -18.83 -1.50 -10.79
C GLU A 99 -19.26 -0.09 -11.21
N GLY A 100 -19.46 0.11 -12.50
CA GLY A 100 -19.93 1.39 -13.05
C GLY A 100 -19.01 2.58 -12.76
N GLU A 101 -19.60 3.74 -12.57
CA GLU A 101 -18.86 4.93 -12.16
C GLU A 101 -18.61 4.94 -10.66
N PRO A 102 -17.55 5.62 -10.19
CA PRO A 102 -17.35 5.84 -8.76
C PRO A 102 -18.55 6.57 -8.17
N ARG A 103 -18.96 6.17 -6.97
CA ARG A 103 -20.06 6.77 -6.26
C ARG A 103 -19.56 7.69 -5.16
N TYR A 104 -20.40 8.63 -4.79
CA TYR A 104 -20.12 9.59 -3.71
C TYR A 104 -21.28 9.58 -2.72
N ALA A 105 -20.99 9.63 -1.42
CA ALA A 105 -22.02 9.77 -0.41
C ALA A 105 -22.87 11.03 -0.65
N SER A 106 -22.23 12.10 -1.16
CA SER A 106 -22.90 13.34 -1.52
C SER A 106 -23.92 13.21 -2.65
N ASP A 107 -23.83 12.17 -3.48
CA ASP A 107 -24.86 11.86 -4.49
C ASP A 107 -26.22 11.58 -3.84
N TYR A 108 -26.24 11.18 -2.58
CA TYR A 108 -27.42 10.78 -1.84
C TYR A 108 -27.92 11.83 -0.83
N PHE A 109 -27.34 13.02 -0.82
CA PHE A 109 -27.69 14.04 0.18
C PHE A 109 -29.17 14.42 0.18
N ASP A 110 -29.79 14.51 -0.99
CA ASP A 110 -31.25 14.77 -1.06
C ASP A 110 -32.07 13.63 -0.44
N GLN A 111 -31.72 12.39 -0.73
CA GLN A 111 -32.38 11.21 -0.16
C GLN A 111 -32.14 11.10 1.35
N LEU A 112 -30.90 11.36 1.80
CA LEU A 112 -30.55 11.37 3.22
C LEU A 112 -31.37 12.40 4.00
N TYR A 113 -31.55 13.59 3.44
CA TYR A 113 -32.41 14.61 4.04
C TYR A 113 -33.87 14.11 4.16
N GLY A 114 -34.38 13.45 3.13
CA GLY A 114 -35.72 12.85 3.15
C GLY A 114 -35.87 11.78 4.23
N TYR A 115 -34.86 10.93 4.43
CA TYR A 115 -34.90 9.93 5.50
C TYR A 115 -34.80 10.56 6.89
N ALA A 116 -34.07 11.65 7.04
CA ALA A 116 -34.02 12.39 8.30
C ALA A 116 -35.40 12.97 8.64
N ILE A 117 -36.12 13.53 7.65
CA ILE A 117 -37.49 13.98 7.79
C ILE A 117 -38.42 12.81 8.20
N GLU A 118 -38.26 11.65 7.61
CA GLU A 118 -39.00 10.44 7.98
C GLU A 118 -38.82 10.09 9.46
N LEU A 119 -37.58 10.11 9.95
CA LEU A 119 -37.29 9.83 11.36
C LEU A 119 -37.94 10.86 12.29
N ILE A 120 -37.93 12.15 11.91
CA ILE A 120 -38.61 13.20 12.68
C ILE A 120 -40.11 12.93 12.72
N ASN A 121 -40.74 12.63 11.59
CA ASN A 121 -42.17 12.33 11.49
C ASN A 121 -42.58 11.12 12.34
N LYS A 122 -41.68 10.17 12.53
CA LYS A 122 -41.92 9.00 13.39
C LYS A 122 -41.62 9.28 14.88
N GLY A 123 -41.21 10.48 15.23
CA GLY A 123 -40.80 10.82 16.59
C GLY A 123 -39.47 10.20 17.03
N LEU A 124 -38.62 9.82 16.04
CA LEU A 124 -37.35 9.13 16.27
C LEU A 124 -36.13 10.01 16.05
N ALA A 125 -36.34 11.30 15.84
CA ALA A 125 -35.24 12.28 15.77
C ALA A 125 -35.73 13.63 16.28
N TYR A 126 -34.85 14.41 16.85
CA TYR A 126 -35.15 15.74 17.38
C TYR A 126 -33.98 16.70 17.19
N VAL A 127 -34.30 17.97 17.07
CA VAL A 127 -33.28 19.04 17.03
C VAL A 127 -32.86 19.37 18.45
N ASP A 128 -31.55 19.32 18.70
CA ASP A 128 -30.95 19.62 19.97
C ASP A 128 -30.12 20.92 19.87
N GLU A 129 -30.29 21.79 20.86
CA GLU A 129 -29.56 23.05 20.95
C GLU A 129 -28.54 23.09 22.09
N LEU A 130 -28.24 21.93 22.68
CA LEU A 130 -27.10 21.81 23.60
C LEU A 130 -25.79 22.08 22.86
N SER A 131 -24.84 22.74 23.54
CA SER A 131 -23.50 22.92 23.00
C SER A 131 -22.77 21.56 22.93
N PRO A 132 -21.70 21.43 22.12
CA PRO A 132 -20.89 20.20 22.12
C PRO A 132 -20.38 19.80 23.49
N GLU A 133 -19.99 20.76 24.35
CA GLU A 133 -19.55 20.53 25.73
C GLU A 133 -20.68 19.98 26.59
N GLU A 134 -21.85 20.59 26.52
CA GLU A 134 -23.05 20.14 27.24
C GLU A 134 -23.47 18.73 26.79
N MET A 135 -23.44 18.46 25.48
CA MET A 135 -23.73 17.12 24.96
C MET A 135 -22.78 16.06 25.52
N ARG A 136 -21.50 16.36 25.67
CA ARG A 136 -20.52 15.44 26.28
C ARG A 136 -20.87 15.16 27.73
N GLU A 137 -21.24 16.16 28.51
CA GLU A 137 -21.68 15.99 29.90
C GLU A 137 -22.93 15.13 30.00
N TYR A 138 -23.95 15.41 29.18
CA TYR A 138 -25.20 14.65 29.15
C TYR A 138 -25.02 13.21 28.69
N ARG A 139 -24.02 12.93 27.86
CA ARG A 139 -23.76 11.59 27.33
C ARG A 139 -23.36 10.60 28.42
N GLY A 140 -22.73 11.06 29.50
CA GLY A 140 -22.21 10.18 30.53
C GLY A 140 -20.90 9.49 30.10
N THR A 141 -20.60 8.36 30.75
CA THR A 141 -19.37 7.59 30.52
C THR A 141 -19.70 6.11 30.24
N LEU A 142 -18.68 5.31 30.03
CA LEU A 142 -18.85 3.84 29.86
C LEU A 142 -19.49 3.18 31.10
N THR A 143 -19.28 3.75 32.28
CA THR A 143 -19.77 3.21 33.55
C THR A 143 -20.96 3.98 34.13
N GLU A 144 -21.24 5.17 33.62
CA GLU A 144 -22.36 6.01 34.05
C GLU A 144 -23.32 6.26 32.88
N PRO A 145 -24.65 6.12 33.09
CA PRO A 145 -25.62 6.39 32.04
C PRO A 145 -25.65 7.86 31.68
N GLY A 146 -26.11 8.17 30.47
CA GLY A 146 -26.39 9.51 30.05
C GLY A 146 -27.67 10.09 30.63
N LYS A 147 -27.89 11.37 30.40
CA LYS A 147 -29.10 12.09 30.78
C LYS A 147 -29.81 12.57 29.51
N ASN A 148 -31.14 12.55 29.54
CA ASN A 148 -31.96 13.09 28.46
C ASN A 148 -31.72 14.58 28.31
N SER A 149 -31.59 15.03 27.06
CA SER A 149 -31.55 16.46 26.72
C SER A 149 -32.87 17.13 27.08
N PRO A 150 -32.86 18.39 27.55
CA PRO A 150 -34.10 19.15 27.74
C PRO A 150 -34.91 19.36 26.45
N TYR A 151 -34.31 19.17 25.29
CA TYR A 151 -34.93 19.31 23.98
C TYR A 151 -35.48 17.99 23.39
N ARG A 152 -35.29 16.89 24.09
CA ARG A 152 -35.57 15.53 23.58
C ARG A 152 -37.04 15.29 23.29
N ASP A 153 -37.95 15.92 24.03
CA ASP A 153 -39.38 15.69 23.94
C ASP A 153 -40.14 16.76 23.13
N ARG A 154 -39.42 17.52 22.29
CA ARG A 154 -40.06 18.46 21.35
C ARG A 154 -41.04 17.72 20.42
N SER A 155 -42.13 18.42 20.03
CA SER A 155 -43.08 17.87 19.11
C SER A 155 -42.50 17.65 17.71
N VAL A 156 -43.14 16.77 16.94
CA VAL A 156 -42.76 16.51 15.53
C VAL A 156 -42.78 17.82 14.72
N GLU A 157 -43.84 18.63 14.89
CA GLU A 157 -44.01 19.90 14.17
C GLU A 157 -42.88 20.88 14.50
N GLU A 158 -42.50 20.98 15.75
CA GLU A 158 -41.40 21.86 16.21
C GLU A 158 -40.08 21.39 15.62
N ASN A 159 -39.79 20.08 15.69
CA ASN A 159 -38.57 19.51 15.14
C ASN A 159 -38.46 19.69 13.61
N LEU A 160 -39.56 19.51 12.86
CA LEU A 160 -39.58 19.77 11.43
C LEU A 160 -39.26 21.22 11.10
N ALA A 161 -39.87 22.16 11.83
CA ALA A 161 -39.64 23.59 11.63
C ALA A 161 -38.19 23.97 11.94
N LEU A 162 -37.61 23.45 13.04
CA LEU A 162 -36.23 23.71 13.43
C LEU A 162 -35.21 23.06 12.46
N PHE A 163 -35.49 21.88 11.97
CA PHE A 163 -34.60 21.23 11.01
C PHE A 163 -34.58 21.98 9.67
N GLU A 164 -35.71 22.49 9.23
CA GLU A 164 -35.81 23.38 8.06
C GLU A 164 -34.99 24.65 8.26
N LYS A 165 -35.04 25.27 9.44
CA LYS A 165 -34.22 26.42 9.79
C LYS A 165 -32.73 26.09 9.75
N MET A 166 -32.32 24.91 10.22
CA MET A 166 -30.94 24.43 10.11
C MET A 166 -30.52 24.39 8.65
N LYS A 167 -31.34 23.77 7.77
CA LYS A 167 -31.06 23.67 6.34
C LYS A 167 -30.95 25.04 5.67
N ASN A 168 -31.74 26.01 6.10
CA ASN A 168 -31.78 27.35 5.53
C ASN A 168 -30.68 28.28 6.07
N GLY A 169 -29.80 27.79 6.91
CA GLY A 169 -28.65 28.55 7.42
C GLY A 169 -28.99 29.49 8.57
N GLU A 170 -30.11 29.29 9.26
CA GLU A 170 -30.57 30.15 10.36
C GLU A 170 -29.93 29.82 11.72
N PHE A 171 -29.11 28.76 11.80
CA PHE A 171 -28.33 28.41 12.98
C PHE A 171 -26.81 28.50 12.68
N GLU A 172 -26.06 29.04 13.63
CA GLU A 172 -24.61 29.01 13.58
C GLU A 172 -24.07 27.61 13.88
N GLU A 173 -22.84 27.34 13.46
CA GLU A 173 -22.15 26.09 13.79
C GLU A 173 -22.10 25.85 15.29
N GLY A 174 -22.37 24.62 15.72
CA GLY A 174 -22.37 24.23 17.13
C GLY A 174 -23.60 24.69 17.93
N LYS A 175 -24.57 25.38 17.32
CA LYS A 175 -25.77 25.88 18.00
C LYS A 175 -26.99 24.97 17.86
N ALA A 176 -27.00 24.09 16.90
CA ALA A 176 -28.06 23.11 16.70
C ALA A 176 -27.51 21.87 15.97
N CYS A 177 -28.10 20.72 16.24
CA CYS A 177 -27.85 19.48 15.54
C CYS A 177 -29.12 18.64 15.53
N LEU A 178 -29.19 17.64 14.62
CA LEU A 178 -30.25 16.65 14.65
C LEU A 178 -29.73 15.38 15.31
N ARG A 179 -30.45 14.86 16.29
CA ARG A 179 -30.10 13.64 17.03
C ARG A 179 -31.15 12.57 16.81
N ALA A 180 -30.71 11.33 16.66
CA ALA A 180 -31.59 10.18 16.73
C ALA A 180 -32.08 10.00 18.16
N LYS A 181 -33.38 9.72 18.33
CA LYS A 181 -34.00 9.49 19.66
C LYS A 181 -33.99 8.00 19.94
N ILE A 182 -33.01 7.53 20.69
CA ILE A 182 -32.81 6.10 20.97
C ILE A 182 -32.89 5.82 22.48
N ASP A 183 -31.77 5.88 23.18
CA ASP A 183 -31.69 5.55 24.62
C ASP A 183 -30.43 6.15 25.25
N MET A 184 -30.59 7.18 26.04
CA MET A 184 -29.47 7.84 26.73
C MET A 184 -28.86 6.98 27.83
N ALA A 185 -29.53 5.90 28.28
CA ALA A 185 -29.02 4.95 29.26
C ALA A 185 -28.40 3.69 28.61
N SER A 186 -28.33 3.62 27.29
CA SER A 186 -27.74 2.45 26.60
C SER A 186 -26.32 2.17 27.10
N PRO A 187 -25.95 0.89 27.28
CA PRO A 187 -24.56 0.53 27.55
C PRO A 187 -23.62 0.86 26.38
N PHE A 188 -24.17 1.05 25.20
CA PHE A 188 -23.42 1.45 24.00
C PHE A 188 -23.55 2.96 23.80
N ILE A 189 -22.42 3.67 23.90
CA ILE A 189 -22.39 5.13 23.78
C ILE A 189 -22.92 5.60 22.44
N VAL A 190 -22.64 4.86 21.36
CA VAL A 190 -23.14 5.18 20.01
C VAL A 190 -24.67 5.21 19.91
N MET A 191 -25.38 4.54 20.85
CA MET A 191 -26.84 4.49 20.91
C MET A 191 -27.46 5.55 21.81
N ARG A 192 -26.64 6.38 22.47
CA ARG A 192 -27.10 7.47 23.36
C ARG A 192 -27.41 8.71 22.56
N ASP A 193 -28.55 8.71 21.89
CA ASP A 193 -29.07 9.76 21.02
C ASP A 193 -27.95 10.38 20.15
N PRO A 194 -27.38 9.60 19.21
CA PRO A 194 -26.26 10.08 18.40
C PRO A 194 -26.66 11.22 17.49
N VAL A 195 -25.71 12.12 17.23
CA VAL A 195 -25.89 13.19 16.23
C VAL A 195 -25.89 12.57 14.84
N ILE A 196 -26.91 12.88 14.04
CA ILE A 196 -27.04 12.40 12.65
C ILE A 196 -26.88 13.51 11.62
N TYR A 197 -27.10 14.79 12.00
CA TYR A 197 -26.84 15.97 11.18
C TYR A 197 -26.19 17.08 12.00
N ARG A 198 -25.26 17.78 11.38
CA ARG A 198 -24.60 18.96 11.97
C ARG A 198 -24.69 20.15 11.03
N VAL A 199 -24.57 21.34 11.60
CA VAL A 199 -24.43 22.59 10.83
C VAL A 199 -22.95 22.82 10.54
N LYS A 200 -22.63 23.07 9.26
CA LYS A 200 -21.29 23.39 8.80
C LYS A 200 -21.32 24.32 7.60
N PHE A 201 -20.77 25.52 7.74
CA PHE A 201 -20.67 26.49 6.65
C PHE A 201 -19.34 26.31 5.94
N ALA A 202 -19.32 25.43 4.97
CA ALA A 202 -18.14 25.16 4.13
C ALA A 202 -18.60 24.73 2.74
N SER A 203 -17.84 25.09 1.73
CA SER A 203 -18.09 24.64 0.36
C SER A 203 -17.68 23.17 0.22
N HIS A 204 -18.55 22.36 -0.38
CA HIS A 204 -18.31 20.93 -0.61
C HIS A 204 -17.77 20.71 -2.02
N HIS A 205 -16.82 19.79 -2.19
CA HIS A 205 -16.16 19.55 -3.46
C HIS A 205 -17.10 19.08 -4.59
N GLN A 206 -18.22 18.45 -4.25
CA GLN A 206 -19.23 17.99 -5.22
C GLN A 206 -20.49 18.87 -5.27
N THR A 207 -21.00 19.28 -4.11
CA THR A 207 -22.29 19.99 -4.01
C THR A 207 -22.13 21.50 -3.84
N GLY A 208 -20.91 22.02 -3.71
CA GLY A 208 -20.65 23.44 -3.53
C GLY A 208 -21.31 24.00 -2.27
N ASP A 209 -22.04 25.09 -2.41
CA ASP A 209 -22.71 25.79 -1.30
C ASP A 209 -24.19 25.41 -1.14
N LYS A 210 -24.66 24.35 -1.78
CA LYS A 210 -26.05 23.89 -1.72
C LYS A 210 -26.49 23.56 -0.29
N TRP A 211 -25.60 22.98 0.50
CA TRP A 211 -25.88 22.50 1.85
C TRP A 211 -25.07 23.25 2.89
N CYS A 212 -25.67 23.54 4.04
CA CYS A 212 -25.00 23.99 5.27
C CYS A 212 -25.27 23.05 6.44
N ILE A 213 -26.01 21.96 6.20
CA ILE A 213 -26.14 20.82 7.11
C ILE A 213 -25.59 19.59 6.42
N TYR A 214 -24.82 18.79 7.16
CA TYR A 214 -24.19 17.60 6.62
C TYR A 214 -24.49 16.40 7.49
N PRO A 215 -24.85 15.26 6.87
CA PRO A 215 -25.10 14.04 7.63
C PRO A 215 -23.81 13.49 8.23
N MET A 216 -23.94 12.87 9.39
CA MET A 216 -22.83 12.20 10.05
C MET A 216 -22.59 10.84 9.41
N TYR A 217 -21.38 10.32 9.60
CA TYR A 217 -20.95 9.04 9.04
C TYR A 217 -21.92 7.90 9.31
N ASP A 218 -22.31 7.69 10.57
CA ASP A 218 -23.16 6.55 10.94
C ASP A 218 -24.56 6.57 10.29
N PHE A 219 -25.08 7.75 10.02
CA PHE A 219 -26.36 7.91 9.32
C PHE A 219 -26.19 7.71 7.81
N THR A 220 -25.14 8.26 7.23
CA THR A 220 -24.89 8.23 5.79
C THR A 220 -24.48 6.85 5.30
N HIS A 221 -23.61 6.17 6.04
CA HIS A 221 -22.97 4.93 5.62
C HIS A 221 -23.96 3.80 5.38
N CYS A 222 -24.83 3.53 6.36
CA CYS A 222 -25.82 2.46 6.24
C CYS A 222 -26.85 2.74 5.15
N ILE A 223 -27.31 3.99 5.02
CA ILE A 223 -28.29 4.37 4.01
C ILE A 223 -27.68 4.31 2.61
N SER A 224 -26.43 4.76 2.45
CA SER A 224 -25.70 4.63 1.18
C SER A 224 -25.56 3.16 0.77
N ASP A 225 -25.22 2.29 1.70
CA ASP A 225 -25.17 0.84 1.46
C ASP A 225 -26.51 0.30 0.98
N ALA A 226 -27.59 0.70 1.63
CA ALA A 226 -28.95 0.25 1.28
C ALA A 226 -29.40 0.78 -0.10
N ILE A 227 -29.12 2.05 -0.41
CA ILE A 227 -29.43 2.64 -1.72
C ILE A 227 -28.69 1.90 -2.83
N GLU A 228 -27.44 1.57 -2.61
CA GLU A 228 -26.59 0.86 -3.58
C GLU A 228 -26.86 -0.65 -3.63
N ARG A 229 -27.79 -1.15 -2.82
CA ARG A 229 -28.12 -2.58 -2.74
C ARG A 229 -26.98 -3.47 -2.31
N ILE A 230 -26.08 -2.93 -1.49
CA ILE A 230 -25.01 -3.71 -0.87
C ILE A 230 -25.61 -4.83 -0.02
N THR A 231 -25.05 -6.03 -0.12
CA THR A 231 -25.51 -7.19 0.66
C THR A 231 -24.69 -7.35 1.93
N HIS A 232 -23.39 -7.28 1.81
CA HIS A 232 -22.43 -7.46 2.90
C HIS A 232 -21.54 -6.23 3.01
N SER A 233 -21.76 -5.49 4.09
CA SER A 233 -21.03 -4.26 4.41
C SER A 233 -19.83 -4.61 5.30
N ILE A 234 -18.65 -4.73 4.70
CA ILE A 234 -17.48 -5.27 5.36
C ILE A 234 -16.54 -4.13 5.76
N CYS A 235 -16.23 -4.04 7.05
CA CYS A 235 -15.38 -2.99 7.62
C CYS A 235 -14.46 -3.55 8.71
N THR A 236 -13.65 -2.68 9.32
CA THR A 236 -12.74 -3.07 10.38
C THR A 236 -13.41 -3.10 11.76
N LEU A 237 -12.79 -3.82 12.72
CA LEU A 237 -13.32 -4.02 14.08
C LEU A 237 -13.57 -2.72 14.86
N GLU A 238 -12.93 -1.63 14.49
CA GLU A 238 -13.15 -0.32 15.12
C GLU A 238 -14.60 0.15 15.02
N PHE A 239 -15.37 -0.36 14.04
CA PHE A 239 -16.78 -0.04 13.82
C PHE A 239 -17.75 -1.06 14.43
N GLN A 240 -17.26 -1.98 15.26
CA GLN A 240 -18.09 -3.07 15.80
C GLN A 240 -19.27 -2.54 16.62
N ASP A 241 -19.05 -1.56 17.48
CA ASP A 241 -20.12 -0.96 18.28
C ASP A 241 -21.12 -0.19 17.43
N ASN A 242 -20.67 0.37 16.32
CA ASN A 242 -21.48 1.15 15.39
C ASN A 242 -22.51 0.29 14.63
N ARG A 243 -22.32 -1.03 14.57
CA ARG A 243 -23.26 -1.96 13.92
C ARG A 243 -24.69 -1.80 14.45
N ARG A 244 -24.85 -1.54 15.74
CA ARG A 244 -26.17 -1.36 16.36
C ARG A 244 -26.90 -0.14 15.82
N LEU A 245 -26.18 0.94 15.64
CA LEU A 245 -26.72 2.15 15.05
C LEU A 245 -27.00 1.97 13.55
N TYR A 246 -26.14 1.27 12.85
CA TYR A 246 -26.35 0.88 11.45
C TYR A 246 -27.69 0.16 11.27
N ASP A 247 -27.93 -0.88 12.06
CA ASP A 247 -29.16 -1.66 12.01
C ASP A 247 -30.38 -0.82 12.45
N TRP A 248 -30.26 -0.03 13.52
CA TRP A 248 -31.34 0.81 14.02
C TRP A 248 -31.83 1.80 12.97
N VAL A 249 -30.92 2.47 12.28
CA VAL A 249 -31.29 3.45 11.24
C VAL A 249 -32.04 2.76 10.11
N LEU A 250 -31.51 1.66 9.59
CA LEU A 250 -32.12 0.96 8.45
C LEU A 250 -33.48 0.33 8.80
N GLU A 251 -33.66 -0.13 10.02
CA GLU A 251 -34.93 -0.72 10.49
C GLU A 251 -36.02 0.33 10.67
N ASN A 252 -35.66 1.59 10.87
CA ASN A 252 -36.60 2.68 11.16
C ASN A 252 -36.91 3.60 9.97
N ILE A 253 -36.37 3.31 8.79
CA ILE A 253 -36.66 4.06 7.58
C ILE A 253 -37.30 3.16 6.52
N SER A 254 -38.07 3.79 5.60
CA SER A 254 -38.75 3.11 4.51
C SER A 254 -37.81 2.95 3.32
N ILE A 255 -36.90 1.98 3.42
CA ILE A 255 -35.95 1.67 2.36
C ILE A 255 -36.15 0.23 1.87
N GLU A 256 -35.84 -0.01 0.60
CA GLU A 256 -36.08 -1.29 -0.05
C GLU A 256 -35.30 -2.42 0.60
N ARG A 257 -35.96 -3.56 0.79
CA ARG A 257 -35.36 -4.77 1.39
C ARG A 257 -34.93 -5.76 0.28
N PRO A 258 -34.01 -6.71 0.54
CA PRO A 258 -33.38 -7.00 1.85
C PRO A 258 -32.35 -5.92 2.26
N LEU A 259 -32.21 -5.70 3.56
CA LEU A 259 -31.28 -4.72 4.10
C LEU A 259 -29.83 -5.25 4.06
N PRO A 260 -28.85 -4.38 3.84
CA PRO A 260 -27.45 -4.74 4.06
C PRO A 260 -27.20 -4.98 5.55
N HIS A 261 -26.15 -5.72 5.85
CA HIS A 261 -25.70 -5.94 7.22
C HIS A 261 -24.17 -5.73 7.31
N GLN A 262 -23.71 -5.18 8.44
CA GLN A 262 -22.31 -4.89 8.66
C GLN A 262 -21.59 -6.06 9.31
N TYR A 263 -20.41 -6.39 8.77
CA TYR A 263 -19.51 -7.42 9.30
C TYR A 263 -18.13 -6.84 9.46
N GLU A 264 -17.46 -7.14 10.58
CA GLU A 264 -16.18 -6.56 10.91
C GLU A 264 -15.07 -7.60 10.96
N PHE A 265 -13.90 -7.20 10.52
CA PHE A 265 -12.67 -8.00 10.56
C PHE A 265 -11.52 -7.19 11.17
N SER A 266 -10.47 -7.89 11.64
CA SER A 266 -9.30 -7.24 12.20
C SER A 266 -8.53 -6.48 11.11
N ARG A 267 -8.17 -5.24 11.41
CA ARG A 267 -7.33 -4.44 10.52
C ARG A 267 -5.92 -5.00 10.44
N LEU A 268 -5.20 -4.68 9.39
CA LEU A 268 -3.78 -5.01 9.25
C LEU A 268 -2.93 -4.12 10.17
N ASN A 269 -2.24 -4.75 11.12
CA ASN A 269 -1.20 -4.13 11.93
C ASN A 269 0.15 -4.69 11.46
N LEU A 270 0.87 -3.91 10.67
CA LEU A 270 2.16 -4.32 10.13
C LEU A 270 3.29 -3.75 10.99
N GLU A 271 4.19 -4.61 11.41
CA GLU A 271 5.38 -4.26 12.21
C GLU A 271 6.19 -3.17 11.53
N GLY A 272 6.73 -2.24 12.33
CA GLY A 272 7.58 -1.15 11.83
C GLY A 272 6.88 -0.10 10.99
N THR A 273 5.54 -0.14 10.93
CA THR A 273 4.74 0.69 10.03
C THR A 273 3.89 1.69 10.81
N LEU A 274 3.90 2.91 10.33
CA LEU A 274 3.09 4.01 10.86
C LEU A 274 1.91 4.23 9.91
N THR A 275 0.67 4.19 10.44
CA THR A 275 -0.55 4.38 9.63
C THR A 275 -1.38 5.59 10.06
N SER A 276 -1.00 6.27 11.15
CA SER A 276 -1.65 7.50 11.58
C SER A 276 -1.48 8.61 10.55
N LYS A 277 -2.58 9.09 10.00
CA LYS A 277 -2.58 10.18 9.01
C LYS A 277 -1.84 11.43 9.49
N ARG A 278 -2.07 11.84 10.72
CA ARG A 278 -1.42 13.02 11.32
C ARG A 278 0.08 12.84 11.38
N LYS A 279 0.55 11.68 11.82
CA LYS A 279 1.99 11.39 11.95
C LYS A 279 2.66 11.23 10.58
N LEU A 280 1.97 10.62 9.61
CA LEU A 280 2.46 10.53 8.23
C LEU A 280 2.56 11.91 7.59
N LEU A 281 1.56 12.76 7.77
CA LEU A 281 1.58 14.14 7.28
C LEU A 281 2.78 14.91 7.86
N LYS A 282 3.09 14.71 9.14
CA LYS A 282 4.25 15.32 9.78
C LYS A 282 5.57 14.92 9.10
N LEU A 283 5.74 13.65 8.74
CA LEU A 283 6.93 13.19 8.00
C LEU A 283 7.10 13.93 6.67
N VAL A 284 6.00 14.16 5.97
CA VAL A 284 6.00 14.87 4.68
C VAL A 284 6.27 16.36 4.87
N THR A 285 5.57 17.02 5.80
CA THR A 285 5.70 18.47 6.02
C THR A 285 7.04 18.86 6.61
N ASP A 286 7.64 18.01 7.45
CA ASP A 286 8.97 18.25 8.05
C ASP A 286 10.11 17.87 7.09
N GLY A 287 9.81 17.39 5.89
CA GLY A 287 10.81 17.02 4.90
C GLY A 287 11.65 15.78 5.25
N ILE A 288 11.20 14.95 6.18
CA ILE A 288 11.86 13.69 6.56
C ILE A 288 11.81 12.70 5.39
N VAL A 289 10.69 12.71 4.66
CA VAL A 289 10.49 11.94 3.43
C VAL A 289 10.25 12.88 2.26
N ASP A 290 10.45 12.38 1.04
CA ASP A 290 10.35 13.14 -0.23
C ASP A 290 8.92 13.51 -0.61
N GLY A 291 7.94 12.95 0.04
CA GLY A 291 6.53 13.16 -0.23
C GLY A 291 5.71 11.94 0.12
N TRP A 292 4.43 11.96 -0.24
CA TRP A 292 3.52 10.85 0.04
C TRP A 292 3.88 9.57 -0.70
N ASN A 293 4.58 9.67 -1.83
CA ASN A 293 5.04 8.53 -2.61
C ASN A 293 6.51 8.14 -2.32
N ASP A 294 7.10 8.64 -1.26
CA ASP A 294 8.44 8.22 -0.86
C ASP A 294 8.46 6.69 -0.66
N PRO A 295 9.46 5.97 -1.23
CA PRO A 295 9.55 4.51 -1.08
C PRO A 295 9.64 3.99 0.36
N ARG A 296 9.91 4.85 1.34
CA ARG A 296 9.90 4.50 2.76
C ARG A 296 8.53 4.64 3.41
N MET A 297 7.58 5.26 2.73
CA MET A 297 6.23 5.44 3.21
C MET A 297 5.39 4.16 3.05
N PRO A 298 4.47 3.88 3.97
CA PRO A 298 3.57 2.73 3.86
C PRO A 298 2.36 3.00 2.95
N THR A 299 2.33 4.13 2.28
CA THR A 299 1.29 4.45 1.29
C THR A 299 1.38 3.50 0.10
N ILE A 300 0.26 3.20 -0.53
CA ILE A 300 0.24 2.36 -1.73
C ILE A 300 1.09 3.00 -2.83
N SER A 301 1.02 4.31 -2.98
CA SER A 301 1.85 5.05 -3.94
C SER A 301 3.35 4.94 -3.63
N GLY A 302 3.74 4.92 -2.36
CA GLY A 302 5.12 4.71 -1.93
C GLY A 302 5.60 3.28 -2.20
N LEU A 303 4.78 2.30 -1.89
CA LEU A 303 5.07 0.88 -2.17
C LEU A 303 5.22 0.63 -3.68
N ARG A 304 4.34 1.21 -4.48
CA ARG A 304 4.42 1.14 -5.95
C ARG A 304 5.72 1.74 -6.47
N ARG A 305 6.07 2.94 -6.04
CA ARG A 305 7.33 3.60 -6.41
C ARG A 305 8.56 2.81 -5.99
N ARG A 306 8.48 2.13 -4.86
CA ARG A 306 9.55 1.24 -4.38
C ARG A 306 9.72 -0.01 -5.25
N GLY A 307 8.72 -0.36 -6.06
CA GLY A 307 8.75 -1.53 -6.93
C GLY A 307 8.00 -2.75 -6.39
N TYR A 308 7.22 -2.57 -5.32
CA TYR A 308 6.32 -3.63 -4.86
C TYR A 308 5.26 -3.89 -5.93
N THR A 309 4.94 -5.16 -6.16
CA THR A 309 4.03 -5.57 -7.22
C THR A 309 2.61 -5.76 -6.69
N PRO A 310 1.60 -5.50 -7.53
CA PRO A 310 0.21 -5.77 -7.14
C PRO A 310 -0.03 -7.24 -6.78
N ALA A 311 0.54 -8.16 -7.55
CA ALA A 311 0.41 -9.59 -7.30
C ALA A 311 0.95 -10.00 -5.92
N ALA A 312 2.11 -9.45 -5.54
CA ALA A 312 2.71 -9.74 -4.24
C ALA A 312 1.89 -9.16 -3.08
N LEU A 313 1.32 -7.96 -3.23
CA LEU A 313 0.44 -7.37 -2.22
C LEU A 313 -0.85 -8.17 -2.06
N ARG A 314 -1.46 -8.61 -3.16
CA ARG A 314 -2.64 -9.49 -3.11
C ARG A 314 -2.32 -10.82 -2.41
N GLU A 315 -1.19 -11.43 -2.75
CA GLU A 315 -0.76 -12.69 -2.11
C GLU A 315 -0.47 -12.49 -0.62
N PHE A 316 0.14 -11.38 -0.24
CA PHE A 316 0.35 -11.04 1.17
C PHE A 316 -0.97 -10.94 1.92
N CYS A 317 -1.94 -10.21 1.39
CA CYS A 317 -3.27 -10.09 1.99
C CYS A 317 -3.97 -11.44 2.10
N ARG A 318 -3.82 -12.31 1.09
CA ARG A 318 -4.36 -13.68 1.13
C ARG A 318 -3.75 -14.51 2.25
N ARG A 319 -2.43 -14.43 2.44
CA ARG A 319 -1.71 -15.21 3.48
C ARG A 319 -2.04 -14.76 4.88
N ILE A 320 -2.24 -13.47 5.11
CA ILE A 320 -2.62 -12.95 6.42
C ILE A 320 -3.97 -13.52 6.85
N GLY A 321 -4.89 -13.70 5.90
CA GLY A 321 -6.24 -14.16 6.13
C GLY A 321 -7.14 -13.10 6.76
N VAL A 322 -8.36 -13.52 7.11
CA VAL A 322 -9.42 -12.66 7.63
C VAL A 322 -9.92 -13.25 8.94
N THR A 323 -9.72 -12.53 10.05
CA THR A 323 -10.11 -12.96 11.39
C THR A 323 -10.72 -11.81 12.18
N LYS A 324 -11.27 -12.11 13.35
CA LYS A 324 -11.75 -11.12 14.33
C LYS A 324 -10.74 -10.83 15.43
N GLN A 325 -9.55 -11.41 15.37
CA GLN A 325 -8.53 -11.24 16.39
C GLN A 325 -7.46 -10.26 15.87
N ASP A 326 -7.18 -9.22 16.64
CA ASP A 326 -6.09 -8.31 16.35
C ASP A 326 -4.75 -9.02 16.58
N ASN A 327 -3.87 -8.92 15.62
CA ASN A 327 -2.50 -9.42 15.70
C ASN A 327 -1.57 -8.47 14.94
N VAL A 328 -0.27 -8.58 15.21
CA VAL A 328 0.76 -7.85 14.49
C VAL A 328 1.42 -8.80 13.50
N VAL A 329 1.49 -8.38 12.24
CA VAL A 329 2.14 -9.13 11.17
C VAL A 329 3.57 -8.65 11.02
N GLU A 330 4.51 -9.58 10.95
CA GLU A 330 5.93 -9.26 10.73
C GLU A 330 6.15 -8.66 9.34
N TYR A 331 6.98 -7.61 9.27
CA TYR A 331 7.32 -6.99 7.98
C TYR A 331 8.01 -7.97 7.03
N SER A 332 8.77 -8.92 7.55
CA SER A 332 9.42 -9.97 6.78
C SER A 332 8.43 -10.83 5.97
N ALA A 333 7.20 -10.99 6.45
CA ALA A 333 6.16 -11.71 5.71
C ALA A 333 5.75 -10.98 4.43
N LEU A 334 5.67 -9.66 4.47
CA LEU A 334 5.43 -8.84 3.27
C LEU A 334 6.61 -8.93 2.31
N GLU A 335 7.82 -8.74 2.81
CA GLU A 335 9.04 -8.82 2.00
C GLU A 335 9.20 -10.19 1.32
N ALA A 336 8.83 -11.27 2.01
CA ALA A 336 8.86 -12.62 1.44
C ALA A 336 7.95 -12.74 0.21
N CYS A 337 6.75 -12.19 0.26
CA CYS A 337 5.83 -12.19 -0.89
C CYS A 337 6.40 -11.41 -2.08
N ILE A 338 7.01 -10.26 -1.81
CA ILE A 338 7.65 -9.44 -2.86
C ILE A 338 8.83 -10.19 -3.47
N ARG A 339 9.66 -10.79 -2.63
CA ARG A 339 10.85 -11.53 -3.06
C ARG A 339 10.48 -12.74 -3.92
N GLU A 340 9.48 -13.50 -3.53
CA GLU A 340 8.98 -14.65 -4.29
C GLU A 340 8.46 -14.23 -5.66
N ASP A 341 7.64 -13.20 -5.72
CA ASP A 341 7.08 -12.70 -6.99
C ASP A 341 8.17 -12.21 -7.93
N LEU A 342 9.10 -11.41 -7.43
CA LEU A 342 10.21 -10.88 -8.23
C LEU A 342 11.20 -11.97 -8.64
N ASN A 343 11.43 -12.96 -7.79
CA ASN A 343 12.28 -14.09 -8.16
C ASN A 343 11.71 -14.87 -9.34
N ASP A 344 10.40 -15.04 -9.37
CA ASP A 344 9.73 -15.79 -10.43
C ASP A 344 9.56 -14.97 -11.73
N ASN A 345 9.39 -13.67 -11.63
CA ASN A 345 8.93 -12.85 -12.76
C ASN A 345 9.89 -11.75 -13.22
N ALA A 346 10.80 -11.28 -12.37
CA ALA A 346 11.66 -10.16 -12.73
C ALA A 346 12.81 -10.59 -13.66
N PRO A 347 13.05 -9.86 -14.75
CA PRO A 347 14.24 -10.10 -15.55
C PRO A 347 15.51 -9.81 -14.74
N ARG A 348 16.59 -10.52 -15.08
CA ARG A 348 17.90 -10.36 -14.49
C ARG A 348 18.70 -9.31 -15.24
N ALA A 349 19.56 -8.63 -14.53
CA ALA A 349 20.56 -7.74 -15.08
C ALA A 349 21.75 -7.65 -14.13
N MET A 350 22.85 -7.09 -14.58
CA MET A 350 24.02 -6.85 -13.73
C MET A 350 24.22 -5.37 -13.49
N ALA A 351 24.51 -5.04 -12.23
CA ALA A 351 24.80 -3.70 -11.75
C ALA A 351 25.98 -3.78 -10.77
N VAL A 352 26.92 -2.86 -10.88
CA VAL A 352 28.04 -2.74 -9.96
C VAL A 352 27.87 -1.44 -9.17
N ILE A 353 27.61 -1.58 -7.90
CA ILE A 353 27.21 -0.46 -7.02
C ILE A 353 28.44 0.23 -6.42
N ASN A 354 29.45 -0.54 -6.02
CA ASN A 354 30.71 -0.01 -5.50
C ASN A 354 31.85 -0.46 -6.43
N PRO A 355 32.07 0.23 -7.56
CA PRO A 355 32.94 -0.28 -8.61
C PRO A 355 34.43 -0.20 -8.27
N VAL A 356 35.16 -1.25 -8.63
CA VAL A 356 36.61 -1.28 -8.76
C VAL A 356 36.94 -1.72 -10.18
N ARG A 357 37.94 -1.09 -10.76
CA ARG A 357 38.35 -1.35 -12.15
C ARG A 357 39.16 -2.65 -12.25
N VAL A 358 38.84 -3.44 -13.26
CA VAL A 358 39.54 -4.66 -13.65
C VAL A 358 40.06 -4.49 -15.08
N VAL A 359 41.31 -4.82 -15.31
CA VAL A 359 41.92 -4.84 -16.65
C VAL A 359 42.30 -6.26 -17.02
N ILE A 360 41.72 -6.77 -18.12
CA ILE A 360 42.05 -8.10 -18.65
C ILE A 360 43.19 -7.96 -19.64
N GLU A 361 44.40 -8.22 -19.21
CA GLU A 361 45.62 -7.90 -19.95
C GLU A 361 45.77 -8.68 -21.26
N ASN A 362 45.27 -9.91 -21.32
CA ASN A 362 45.35 -10.77 -22.51
C ASN A 362 44.05 -10.75 -23.36
N PHE A 363 43.14 -9.85 -23.09
CA PHE A 363 41.93 -9.66 -23.92
C PHE A 363 42.12 -8.50 -24.89
N GLY A 364 41.71 -8.71 -26.14
CA GLY A 364 41.92 -7.73 -27.20
C GLY A 364 40.71 -6.89 -27.53
N GLU A 365 39.89 -7.40 -28.43
CA GLU A 365 38.74 -6.65 -28.98
C GLU A 365 37.44 -6.89 -28.20
N LYS A 366 36.56 -5.89 -28.22
CA LYS A 366 35.21 -5.98 -27.65
C LYS A 366 34.44 -7.15 -28.27
N GLU A 367 33.83 -7.95 -27.41
CA GLU A 367 32.97 -9.06 -27.78
C GLU A 367 31.58 -8.86 -27.20
N ILE A 368 30.53 -9.18 -27.96
CA ILE A 368 29.16 -9.14 -27.48
C ILE A 368 28.73 -10.54 -27.06
N LEU A 369 28.60 -10.76 -25.76
CA LEU A 369 28.11 -12.00 -25.18
C LEU A 369 26.57 -11.94 -25.06
N LYS A 370 25.97 -13.11 -24.86
CA LYS A 370 24.53 -13.25 -24.63
C LYS A 370 24.27 -13.74 -23.21
N ALA A 371 23.23 -13.21 -22.58
CA ALA A 371 22.80 -13.67 -21.27
C ALA A 371 21.28 -13.82 -21.24
N PRO A 372 20.76 -14.90 -20.63
CA PRO A 372 19.32 -15.06 -20.49
C PRO A 372 18.77 -14.00 -19.54
N ASN A 373 17.60 -13.44 -19.87
CA ASN A 373 16.94 -12.46 -19.02
C ASN A 373 16.31 -13.11 -17.77
N HIS A 374 16.10 -14.42 -17.79
CA HIS A 374 15.61 -15.17 -16.63
C HIS A 374 16.06 -16.63 -16.74
N PRO A 375 16.50 -17.28 -15.65
CA PRO A 375 17.00 -18.66 -15.71
C PRO A 375 15.91 -19.69 -16.02
N ASN A 376 14.64 -19.42 -15.69
CA ASN A 376 13.52 -20.35 -15.81
C ASN A 376 12.42 -19.87 -16.74
N ARG A 377 12.59 -18.71 -17.38
CA ARG A 377 11.59 -18.11 -18.27
C ARG A 377 12.23 -17.75 -19.61
N PRO A 378 12.40 -18.75 -20.52
CA PRO A 378 13.00 -18.51 -21.83
C PRO A 378 12.22 -17.52 -22.69
N GLU A 379 10.92 -17.35 -22.44
CA GLU A 379 10.07 -16.37 -23.12
C GLU A 379 10.48 -14.92 -22.87
N LEU A 380 11.23 -14.64 -21.81
CA LEU A 380 11.77 -13.31 -21.56
C LEU A 380 13.00 -12.99 -22.42
N GLY A 381 13.51 -13.97 -23.15
CA GLY A 381 14.58 -13.81 -24.11
C GLY A 381 15.96 -13.64 -23.50
N GLU A 382 16.83 -13.06 -24.31
CA GLU A 382 18.22 -12.81 -23.97
C GLU A 382 18.54 -11.33 -24.17
N ARG A 383 19.66 -10.90 -23.57
CA ARG A 383 20.22 -9.57 -23.77
C ARG A 383 21.69 -9.64 -24.16
N ASP A 384 22.16 -8.59 -24.80
CA ASP A 384 23.57 -8.43 -25.15
C ASP A 384 24.37 -7.91 -23.96
N LEU A 385 25.52 -8.56 -23.71
CA LEU A 385 26.48 -8.14 -22.71
C LEU A 385 27.81 -7.80 -23.39
N PRO A 386 28.19 -6.51 -23.47
CA PRO A 386 29.52 -6.17 -23.98
C PRO A 386 30.59 -6.63 -23.00
N PHE A 387 31.54 -7.42 -23.50
CA PHE A 387 32.73 -7.83 -22.76
C PHE A 387 33.93 -7.13 -23.37
N THR A 388 34.63 -6.38 -22.56
CA THR A 388 35.74 -5.50 -22.99
C THR A 388 36.96 -5.73 -22.15
N ARG A 389 38.09 -5.16 -22.56
CA ARG A 389 39.36 -5.29 -21.82
C ARG A 389 39.26 -4.73 -20.40
N GLU A 390 38.52 -3.62 -20.24
CA GLU A 390 38.29 -3.01 -18.94
C GLU A 390 36.88 -3.31 -18.46
N LEU A 391 36.77 -3.73 -17.22
CA LEU A 391 35.52 -4.07 -16.56
C LEU A 391 35.45 -3.37 -15.20
N TYR A 392 34.22 -3.34 -14.65
CA TYR A 392 33.99 -3.04 -13.25
C TYR A 392 33.45 -4.29 -12.55
N ILE A 393 33.94 -4.55 -11.34
CA ILE A 393 33.37 -5.49 -10.38
C ILE A 393 33.11 -4.77 -9.07
N ASP A 394 32.33 -5.37 -8.19
CA ASP A 394 32.11 -4.81 -6.86
C ASP A 394 33.39 -4.96 -6.03
N GLU A 395 33.81 -3.91 -5.32
CA GLU A 395 35.04 -3.93 -4.50
C GLU A 395 35.00 -4.99 -3.41
N ALA A 396 33.82 -5.38 -2.92
CA ALA A 396 33.65 -6.45 -1.94
C ALA A 396 33.91 -7.84 -2.52
N ASP A 397 33.95 -7.98 -3.84
CA ASP A 397 34.20 -9.25 -4.53
C ASP A 397 35.69 -9.54 -4.76
N PHE A 398 36.58 -8.68 -4.29
CA PHE A 398 38.00 -8.88 -4.36
C PHE A 398 38.67 -8.76 -2.99
N ARG A 399 39.61 -9.67 -2.69
CA ARG A 399 40.52 -9.61 -1.54
C ARG A 399 41.92 -10.07 -1.95
N GLU A 400 42.94 -9.46 -1.36
CA GLU A 400 44.32 -9.90 -1.56
C GLU A 400 44.58 -11.24 -0.87
N GLU A 401 43.95 -11.43 0.31
CA GLU A 401 44.00 -12.68 1.08
C GLU A 401 42.63 -13.03 1.60
N ALA A 402 42.26 -14.31 1.54
CA ALA A 402 40.98 -14.80 2.04
C ALA A 402 41.01 -16.29 2.37
N ASN A 403 40.12 -16.74 3.24
CA ASN A 403 39.96 -18.15 3.57
C ASN A 403 39.13 -18.88 2.47
N LYS A 404 39.01 -20.19 2.59
CA LYS A 404 38.33 -21.06 1.62
C LYS A 404 36.81 -20.80 1.51
N GLN A 405 36.22 -20.11 2.46
CA GLN A 405 34.80 -19.79 2.46
C GLN A 405 34.47 -18.58 1.55
N TYR A 406 35.48 -17.77 1.27
CA TYR A 406 35.34 -16.62 0.36
C TYR A 406 35.43 -17.09 -1.09
N LYS A 407 34.29 -17.33 -1.71
CA LYS A 407 34.20 -17.86 -3.08
C LYS A 407 34.02 -16.72 -4.09
N ARG A 408 34.96 -15.80 -4.10
CA ARG A 408 35.01 -14.62 -4.97
C ARG A 408 36.42 -14.48 -5.53
N LEU A 409 36.80 -13.33 -6.03
CA LEU A 409 38.13 -13.13 -6.59
C LEU A 409 39.17 -12.88 -5.49
N VAL A 410 40.22 -13.66 -5.50
CA VAL A 410 41.38 -13.53 -4.60
C VAL A 410 42.64 -13.37 -5.44
N LEU A 411 43.58 -12.53 -4.98
CA LEU A 411 44.86 -12.34 -5.66
C LEU A 411 45.57 -13.69 -5.89
N GLY A 412 45.97 -13.94 -7.14
CA GLY A 412 46.57 -15.18 -7.57
C GLY A 412 45.60 -16.35 -7.83
N LYS A 413 44.32 -16.14 -7.65
CA LYS A 413 43.28 -17.18 -7.84
C LYS A 413 42.29 -16.80 -8.91
N GLU A 414 41.49 -17.79 -9.30
CA GLU A 414 40.49 -17.67 -10.36
C GLU A 414 39.07 -17.50 -9.82
N VAL A 415 38.21 -16.83 -10.61
CA VAL A 415 36.74 -16.77 -10.40
C VAL A 415 36.07 -16.72 -11.79
N ARG A 416 34.83 -17.17 -11.87
CA ARG A 416 34.02 -17.01 -13.07
C ARG A 416 33.31 -15.65 -13.05
N LEU A 417 33.38 -14.95 -14.14
CA LEU A 417 32.48 -13.81 -14.41
C LEU A 417 31.14 -14.34 -14.93
N ARG A 418 30.06 -13.87 -14.35
CA ARG A 418 28.69 -14.32 -14.69
C ARG A 418 28.41 -14.20 -16.20
N ASN A 419 27.99 -15.29 -16.82
CA ASN A 419 27.73 -15.39 -18.26
C ASN A 419 28.95 -15.07 -19.16
N ALA A 420 30.15 -15.20 -18.63
CA ALA A 420 31.37 -14.86 -19.35
C ALA A 420 32.51 -15.89 -19.03
N TYR A 421 33.73 -15.43 -18.99
CA TYR A 421 34.91 -16.24 -18.85
C TYR A 421 35.39 -16.37 -17.42
N VAL A 422 36.25 -17.35 -17.18
CA VAL A 422 37.06 -17.46 -15.96
C VAL A 422 38.20 -16.46 -16.06
N ILE A 423 38.44 -15.71 -15.01
CA ILE A 423 39.56 -14.77 -14.87
C ILE A 423 40.45 -15.12 -13.69
N LYS A 424 41.70 -14.69 -13.72
CA LYS A 424 42.65 -14.83 -12.65
C LYS A 424 43.25 -13.46 -12.29
N ALA A 425 43.24 -13.09 -11.02
CA ALA A 425 43.88 -11.86 -10.54
C ALA A 425 45.40 -12.04 -10.45
N GLU A 426 46.13 -11.25 -11.22
CA GLU A 426 47.60 -11.34 -11.29
C GLU A 426 48.30 -10.34 -10.37
N ARG A 427 47.85 -9.09 -10.33
CA ARG A 427 48.41 -8.03 -9.50
C ARG A 427 47.40 -6.91 -9.29
N VAL A 428 47.72 -6.00 -8.38
CA VAL A 428 46.87 -4.83 -8.07
C VAL A 428 47.69 -3.54 -8.11
N GLU A 429 47.01 -2.44 -8.40
CA GLU A 429 47.49 -1.08 -8.17
C GLU A 429 46.72 -0.45 -7.01
N LYS A 430 47.44 0.32 -6.21
CA LYS A 430 46.90 1.04 -5.06
C LYS A 430 47.20 2.52 -5.18
N ASP A 431 46.32 3.36 -4.62
CA ASP A 431 46.53 4.79 -4.48
C ASP A 431 47.48 5.09 -3.29
N ALA A 432 47.74 6.38 -3.06
CA ALA A 432 48.61 6.84 -1.97
C ALA A 432 48.09 6.45 -0.58
N SER A 433 46.79 6.20 -0.43
CA SER A 433 46.13 5.75 0.82
C SER A 433 46.21 4.24 1.03
N GLY A 434 46.68 3.49 0.03
CA GLY A 434 46.74 2.05 0.05
C GLY A 434 45.48 1.34 -0.42
N GLN A 435 44.49 2.11 -0.93
CA GLN A 435 43.26 1.56 -1.47
C GLN A 435 43.49 1.02 -2.89
N ILE A 436 42.92 -0.15 -3.18
CA ILE A 436 43.02 -0.76 -4.51
C ILE A 436 42.22 0.08 -5.51
N THR A 437 42.87 0.49 -6.60
CA THR A 437 42.26 1.25 -7.70
C THR A 437 42.06 0.41 -8.94
N THR A 438 42.95 -0.56 -9.19
CA THR A 438 42.88 -1.43 -10.36
C THR A 438 43.37 -2.84 -10.01
N ILE A 439 42.66 -3.82 -10.56
CA ILE A 439 43.03 -5.24 -10.47
C ILE A 439 43.36 -5.70 -11.89
N PHE A 440 44.60 -6.16 -12.09
CA PHE A 440 45.05 -6.70 -13.37
C PHE A 440 44.84 -8.19 -13.41
N CYS A 441 44.08 -8.66 -14.39
CA CYS A 441 43.68 -10.04 -14.53
C CYS A 441 44.07 -10.59 -15.91
N THR A 442 44.06 -11.89 -16.03
CA THR A 442 44.08 -12.64 -17.29
C THR A 442 42.79 -13.46 -17.38
N TYR A 443 42.34 -13.76 -18.60
CA TYR A 443 41.16 -14.61 -18.79
C TYR A 443 41.56 -15.91 -19.51
N ASP A 444 40.76 -16.94 -19.32
CA ASP A 444 40.87 -18.20 -20.04
C ASP A 444 39.85 -18.21 -21.19
N PRO A 445 40.32 -18.12 -22.46
CA PRO A 445 39.43 -18.01 -23.61
C PRO A 445 38.57 -19.25 -23.87
N ASP A 446 38.90 -20.39 -23.31
CA ASP A 446 38.18 -21.65 -23.49
C ASP A 446 37.12 -21.93 -22.43
N THR A 447 36.70 -20.90 -21.67
CA THR A 447 35.79 -21.09 -20.53
C THR A 447 34.43 -20.42 -20.69
N LEU A 448 34.11 -19.89 -21.88
CA LEU A 448 32.79 -19.32 -22.10
C LEU A 448 31.70 -20.41 -22.06
N GLY A 449 30.85 -20.34 -21.03
CA GLY A 449 29.76 -21.29 -20.82
C GLY A 449 30.18 -22.72 -20.47
N LYS A 450 31.45 -22.95 -20.13
CA LYS A 450 31.96 -24.26 -19.78
C LYS A 450 33.13 -24.19 -18.77
N ASN A 451 33.42 -25.31 -18.15
CA ASN A 451 34.53 -25.44 -17.24
C ASN A 451 35.87 -25.41 -17.99
N PRO A 452 36.99 -25.08 -17.30
CA PRO A 452 38.33 -25.17 -17.87
C PRO A 452 38.62 -26.55 -18.48
N ALA A 453 39.30 -26.57 -19.62
CA ALA A 453 39.58 -27.79 -20.39
C ALA A 453 40.45 -28.81 -19.65
N ASP A 454 41.30 -28.39 -18.73
CA ASP A 454 42.18 -29.24 -17.92
C ASP A 454 41.49 -29.88 -16.71
N GLY A 455 40.19 -29.62 -16.51
CA GLY A 455 39.37 -30.20 -15.44
C GLY A 455 39.54 -29.53 -14.07
N ARG A 456 40.35 -28.45 -13.95
CA ARG A 456 40.43 -27.71 -12.70
C ARG A 456 39.04 -27.11 -12.35
N LYS A 457 38.74 -27.06 -11.07
CA LYS A 457 37.48 -26.51 -10.56
C LYS A 457 37.67 -25.06 -10.16
N VAL A 458 36.83 -24.18 -10.73
CA VAL A 458 36.74 -22.78 -10.37
C VAL A 458 35.52 -22.59 -9.48
N LYS A 459 35.75 -22.13 -8.27
CA LYS A 459 34.69 -21.89 -7.27
C LYS A 459 34.31 -20.43 -7.25
N GLY A 460 33.00 -20.19 -7.29
CA GLY A 460 32.44 -18.85 -7.22
C GLY A 460 32.20 -18.22 -8.58
N VAL A 461 31.17 -17.37 -8.58
CA VAL A 461 30.75 -16.56 -9.73
C VAL A 461 30.49 -15.16 -9.21
N ILE A 462 31.04 -14.15 -9.90
CA ILE A 462 30.80 -12.75 -9.56
C ILE A 462 30.14 -12.02 -10.73
N HIS A 463 29.39 -10.98 -10.44
CA HIS A 463 28.80 -10.09 -11.46
C HIS A 463 29.79 -9.00 -11.86
N TRP A 464 29.53 -8.39 -13.00
CA TRP A 464 30.42 -7.42 -13.62
C TRP A 464 29.67 -6.56 -14.63
N VAL A 465 30.24 -5.44 -15.02
CA VAL A 465 29.85 -4.65 -16.19
C VAL A 465 31.08 -4.18 -16.95
N SER A 466 30.94 -3.94 -18.25
CA SER A 466 32.01 -3.32 -19.04
C SER A 466 32.32 -1.91 -18.53
N ALA A 467 33.59 -1.56 -18.39
CA ALA A 467 34.01 -0.19 -18.08
C ALA A 467 33.99 0.72 -19.31
N GLU A 468 33.96 0.13 -20.51
CA GLU A 468 33.99 0.84 -21.78
C GLU A 468 32.59 1.01 -22.40
N ASP A 469 31.64 0.14 -22.05
CA ASP A 469 30.27 0.16 -22.55
C ASP A 469 29.28 -0.18 -21.42
N ASN A 470 28.84 0.86 -20.74
CA ASN A 470 27.94 0.79 -19.59
C ASN A 470 27.07 2.04 -19.52
N LYS A 471 26.18 2.07 -18.54
CA LYS A 471 25.41 3.27 -18.18
C LYS A 471 25.66 3.62 -16.72
N PRO A 472 26.02 4.88 -16.41
CA PRO A 472 26.03 5.33 -15.02
C PRO A 472 24.65 5.26 -14.40
N ALA A 473 24.58 4.94 -13.12
CA ALA A 473 23.32 4.87 -12.40
C ALA A 473 23.48 5.31 -10.95
N GLU A 474 22.43 5.91 -10.42
CA GLU A 474 22.26 6.16 -9.01
C GLU A 474 21.45 5.00 -8.40
N PHE A 475 21.89 4.52 -7.24
CA PHE A 475 21.21 3.46 -6.49
C PHE A 475 20.75 4.02 -5.15
N ARG A 476 19.43 4.02 -4.94
CA ARG A 476 18.80 4.43 -3.69
C ARG A 476 18.50 3.18 -2.87
N ILE A 477 19.32 2.96 -1.87
CA ILE A 477 19.22 1.78 -1.02
C ILE A 477 18.33 2.15 0.16
N TYR A 478 17.07 1.79 0.03
CA TYR A 478 16.06 2.03 1.04
C TYR A 478 16.04 0.92 2.08
N ASP A 479 15.93 1.31 3.34
CA ASP A 479 15.73 0.44 4.48
C ASP A 479 14.50 0.90 5.26
N ARG A 480 14.22 0.27 6.37
CA ARG A 480 13.10 0.62 7.24
C ARG A 480 13.24 2.05 7.74
N LEU A 481 12.12 2.78 7.73
CA LEU A 481 12.09 4.16 8.19
C LEU A 481 12.31 4.29 9.70
N PHE A 482 11.86 3.29 10.47
CA PHE A 482 11.91 3.29 11.93
C PHE A 482 12.77 2.15 12.48
N THR A 483 13.31 2.36 13.67
CA THR A 483 14.17 1.40 14.37
C THR A 483 13.41 0.50 15.36
N VAL A 484 12.11 0.76 15.56
CA VAL A 484 11.26 0.06 16.52
C VAL A 484 10.10 -0.66 15.82
N PRO A 485 9.59 -1.75 16.40
CA PRO A 485 8.50 -2.51 15.76
C PRO A 485 7.14 -1.78 15.80
N ASN A 486 6.92 -0.89 16.75
CA ASN A 486 5.65 -0.15 16.87
C ASN A 486 5.90 1.36 16.99
N PRO A 487 6.24 2.04 15.88
CA PRO A 487 6.48 3.48 15.90
C PRO A 487 5.23 4.29 16.23
N GLY A 488 4.05 3.74 16.01
CA GLY A 488 2.78 4.39 16.33
C GLY A 488 2.55 4.64 17.82
N ALA A 489 3.19 3.85 18.69
CA ALA A 489 3.10 3.98 20.13
C ALA A 489 4.07 5.02 20.71
N GLU A 490 5.01 5.52 19.90
CA GLU A 490 6.01 6.47 20.35
C GLU A 490 5.45 7.90 20.39
N ASP A 491 5.78 8.63 21.46
CA ASP A 491 5.37 10.03 21.61
C ASP A 491 6.12 10.93 20.61
N ASP A 492 7.40 10.66 20.39
CA ASP A 492 8.25 11.35 19.44
C ASP A 492 8.77 10.39 18.37
N ILE A 493 8.16 10.42 17.19
CA ILE A 493 8.56 9.57 16.06
C ILE A 493 9.97 9.90 15.55
N ASN A 494 10.45 11.13 15.76
CA ASN A 494 11.79 11.53 15.32
C ASN A 494 12.89 10.79 16.10
N ALA A 495 12.63 10.42 17.35
CA ALA A 495 13.58 9.69 18.19
C ALA A 495 13.83 8.24 17.70
N VAL A 496 12.91 7.69 16.94
CA VAL A 496 12.96 6.30 16.45
C VAL A 496 13.15 6.19 14.94
N LEU A 497 13.49 7.29 14.29
CA LEU A 497 13.84 7.28 12.86
C LEU A 497 15.16 6.54 12.64
N ASN A 498 15.20 5.76 11.57
CA ASN A 498 16.43 5.11 11.12
C ASN A 498 17.25 6.12 10.29
N PRO A 499 18.41 6.58 10.76
CA PRO A 499 19.24 7.54 10.03
C PRO A 499 19.78 6.98 8.71
N GLU A 500 19.80 5.66 8.57
CA GLU A 500 20.25 4.93 7.39
C GLU A 500 19.10 4.43 6.52
N SER A 501 17.90 4.99 6.67
CA SER A 501 16.74 4.57 5.90
C SER A 501 16.87 4.81 4.39
N LEU A 502 17.77 5.69 3.98
CA LEU A 502 18.15 5.92 2.60
C LEU A 502 19.65 6.14 2.50
N VAL A 503 20.32 5.28 1.76
CA VAL A 503 21.74 5.43 1.38
C VAL A 503 21.80 5.54 -0.13
N VAL A 504 22.42 6.61 -0.63
CA VAL A 504 22.59 6.85 -2.07
C VAL A 504 23.98 6.42 -2.49
N LYS A 505 24.07 5.59 -3.52
CA LYS A 505 25.33 5.15 -4.13
C LYS A 505 25.31 5.37 -5.62
N HIS A 506 26.50 5.50 -6.21
CA HIS A 506 26.68 5.70 -7.64
C HIS A 506 27.56 4.57 -8.20
N GLY A 507 27.16 4.02 -9.31
CA GLY A 507 27.86 2.94 -9.96
C GLY A 507 27.44 2.82 -11.42
N PHE A 508 27.48 1.60 -11.93
CA PHE A 508 27.27 1.34 -13.35
C PHE A 508 26.36 0.13 -13.55
N VAL A 509 25.58 0.19 -14.60
CA VAL A 509 24.73 -0.93 -15.04
C VAL A 509 25.06 -1.32 -16.47
N GLU A 510 24.70 -2.55 -16.83
CA GLU A 510 24.83 -3.01 -18.21
C GLU A 510 23.94 -2.17 -19.16
N PRO A 511 24.34 -2.02 -20.45
CA PRO A 511 23.64 -1.10 -21.37
C PRO A 511 22.18 -1.46 -21.63
N SER A 512 21.77 -2.72 -21.46
CA SER A 512 20.38 -3.15 -21.65
C SER A 512 19.36 -2.40 -20.79
N LEU A 513 19.82 -1.85 -19.66
CA LEU A 513 18.95 -1.13 -18.72
C LEU A 513 18.55 0.28 -19.20
N VAL A 514 19.06 0.75 -20.31
CA VAL A 514 18.58 1.99 -20.95
C VAL A 514 17.09 1.87 -21.33
N ASN A 515 16.59 0.65 -21.54
CA ASN A 515 15.20 0.36 -21.86
C ASN A 515 14.33 0.09 -20.61
N ALA A 516 14.88 0.26 -19.41
CA ALA A 516 14.12 0.07 -18.18
C ALA A 516 12.92 1.03 -18.13
N LYS A 517 11.78 0.51 -17.71
CA LYS A 517 10.56 1.27 -17.50
C LYS A 517 10.37 1.56 -16.02
N ALA A 518 9.74 2.69 -15.72
CA ALA A 518 9.42 3.07 -14.34
C ALA A 518 8.65 1.95 -13.64
N GLU A 519 9.03 1.70 -12.39
CA GLU A 519 8.40 0.70 -11.51
C GLU A 519 8.59 -0.76 -11.95
N GLN A 520 9.21 -1.02 -13.10
CA GLN A 520 9.55 -2.38 -13.51
C GLN A 520 10.66 -2.94 -12.64
N GLY A 521 10.41 -4.13 -12.03
CA GLY A 521 11.38 -4.81 -11.19
C GLY A 521 12.45 -5.55 -11.98
N TYR A 522 13.67 -5.51 -11.47
CA TYR A 522 14.81 -6.29 -11.93
C TYR A 522 15.45 -7.00 -10.76
N GLN A 523 15.97 -8.20 -10.97
CA GLN A 523 16.97 -8.73 -10.07
C GLN A 523 18.34 -8.25 -10.57
N PHE A 524 19.01 -7.41 -9.80
CA PHE A 524 20.43 -7.15 -10.02
C PHE A 524 21.19 -8.30 -9.38
N GLU A 525 21.70 -9.17 -10.21
CA GLU A 525 22.26 -10.46 -9.80
C GLU A 525 23.29 -10.29 -8.68
N ARG A 526 23.10 -11.03 -7.58
CA ARG A 526 23.90 -11.01 -6.35
C ARG A 526 23.75 -9.74 -5.51
N GLU A 527 22.99 -8.73 -5.97
CA GLU A 527 22.83 -7.47 -5.24
C GLU A 527 21.46 -7.34 -4.57
N GLY A 528 20.38 -7.54 -5.30
CA GLY A 528 19.02 -7.37 -4.79
C GLY A 528 18.01 -7.14 -5.91
N TYR A 529 16.78 -6.84 -5.51
CA TYR A 529 15.72 -6.47 -6.45
C TYR A 529 15.58 -4.96 -6.47
N TYR A 530 15.60 -4.38 -7.66
CA TYR A 530 15.57 -2.94 -7.89
C TYR A 530 14.54 -2.60 -8.96
N CYS A 531 14.04 -1.36 -8.92
CA CYS A 531 13.20 -0.81 -9.98
C CYS A 531 13.65 0.59 -10.36
N LEU A 532 13.40 0.98 -11.61
CA LEU A 532 13.61 2.35 -12.05
C LEU A 532 12.65 3.29 -11.32
N ASP A 533 13.17 4.37 -10.72
CA ASP A 533 12.36 5.34 -10.00
C ASP A 533 11.44 6.10 -10.96
N SER A 534 10.13 6.12 -10.65
CA SER A 534 9.11 6.74 -11.51
C SER A 534 9.17 8.28 -11.51
N LYS A 535 9.76 8.87 -10.47
CA LYS A 535 9.82 10.33 -10.34
C LYS A 535 11.12 10.90 -10.92
N ASP A 536 12.27 10.32 -10.58
CA ASP A 536 13.59 10.87 -10.86
C ASP A 536 14.37 10.05 -11.91
N GLY A 537 13.87 8.87 -12.28
CA GLY A 537 14.52 7.97 -13.23
C GLY A 537 14.06 8.16 -14.67
N SER A 538 14.99 8.07 -15.62
CA SER A 538 14.73 8.08 -17.06
C SER A 538 15.86 7.36 -17.78
N ALA A 539 15.71 7.15 -19.10
CA ALA A 539 16.78 6.56 -19.92
C ALA A 539 18.09 7.36 -19.87
N ASP A 540 17.99 8.68 -19.72
CA ASP A 540 19.14 9.58 -19.67
C ASP A 540 19.68 9.80 -18.25
N ASN A 541 18.93 9.41 -17.22
CA ASN A 541 19.29 9.56 -15.82
C ASN A 541 18.77 8.36 -15.03
N LEU A 542 19.52 7.27 -15.05
CA LEU A 542 19.10 6.03 -14.40
C LEU A 542 19.19 6.16 -12.89
N VAL A 543 18.04 6.05 -12.24
CA VAL A 543 17.89 6.02 -10.79
C VAL A 543 17.12 4.76 -10.41
N PHE A 544 17.76 3.86 -9.66
CA PHE A 544 17.15 2.61 -9.24
C PHE A 544 16.91 2.59 -7.73
N ASN A 545 15.71 2.20 -7.35
CA ASN A 545 15.31 2.01 -5.95
C ASN A 545 15.46 0.55 -5.55
N LEU A 546 16.08 0.29 -4.41
CA LEU A 546 16.08 -1.05 -3.82
C LEU A 546 14.66 -1.39 -3.36
N THR A 547 14.08 -2.40 -3.97
CA THR A 547 12.75 -2.91 -3.61
C THR A 547 12.85 -3.82 -2.39
N VAL A 548 13.65 -4.86 -2.47
CA VAL A 548 13.88 -5.83 -1.41
C VAL A 548 15.23 -6.53 -1.64
N SER A 549 15.89 -6.90 -0.56
CA SER A 549 17.15 -7.67 -0.59
C SER A 549 16.91 -9.12 -1.07
N LEU A 550 17.97 -9.80 -1.50
CA LEU A 550 17.91 -11.21 -1.91
C LEU A 550 17.62 -12.15 -0.73
N LYS A 551 18.05 -11.79 0.46
CA LYS A 551 17.88 -12.58 1.68
C LYS A 551 16.94 -11.88 2.64
N GLU A 552 16.39 -12.65 3.56
CA GLU A 552 15.57 -12.11 4.63
C GLU A 552 16.31 -11.03 5.42
N SER A 553 15.59 -9.95 5.70
CA SER A 553 16.09 -8.89 6.57
C SER A 553 16.09 -9.32 8.03
N VAL A 554 16.98 -8.73 8.79
CA VAL A 554 17.05 -8.93 10.25
C VAL A 554 15.78 -8.37 10.89
N ALA A 555 15.23 -9.07 11.88
CA ALA A 555 14.12 -8.58 12.67
C ALA A 555 14.47 -7.27 13.41
N PHE A 556 13.44 -6.51 13.83
CA PHE A 556 13.62 -5.30 14.64
C PHE A 556 14.34 -5.58 15.96
#